data_2ac01ad1b191f12560ca4df7e080110c
#
_entry.id   2ac01ad1b191f12560ca4df7e080110c
#
_cell.length_a   1.000
_cell.length_b   1.000
_cell.length_c   1.000
_cell.angle_alpha   90.00
_cell.angle_beta   90.00
_cell.angle_gamma   90.00
#
_symmetry.space_group_name_H-M   'P 1'
#
loop_
_entity.id
_entity.type
_entity.pdbx_description
1 polymer ?
#
loop_
_entity_poly.entity_id
_entity_poly.type
_entity_poly.pdbx_seq_one_letter_code
_entity_poly.pdbx_strand_id
1 'polypeptide(L)'
;MTDTLQYDNNLISKAKKLRQDTFNAFVEHGEAHLGGSFSMIEMLIALYGVVLKQDDKFILSKAHASFPLCLLLKGKGLEPKLTTHLEIDPENGIHCTTGSLGHGLPIATGMALARKRLKRPGKIYVM
;
A
#
# COMPACT_ATOMS: atom_id res chain seq x y z
N MET A 1 5.96 -19.58 -22.17
CA MET A 1 5.33 -18.34 -22.70
C MET A 1 3.89 -18.16 -22.23
N THR A 2 3.13 -19.20 -21.96
CA THR A 2 1.72 -19.14 -21.48
C THR A 2 1.56 -18.66 -20.03
N ASP A 3 2.50 -18.96 -19.16
CA ASP A 3 2.45 -18.62 -17.72
C ASP A 3 2.52 -17.09 -17.46
N THR A 4 3.35 -16.39 -18.22
CA THR A 4 3.54 -14.94 -18.06
C THR A 4 2.27 -14.16 -18.45
N LEU A 5 1.58 -14.57 -19.53
CA LEU A 5 0.36 -13.90 -20.00
C LEU A 5 -0.83 -14.11 -19.05
N GLN A 6 -0.94 -15.29 -18.44
CA GLN A 6 -1.99 -15.57 -17.45
C GLN A 6 -1.77 -14.80 -16.14
N TYR A 7 -0.52 -14.64 -15.74
CA TYR A 7 -0.12 -13.84 -14.60
C TYR A 7 -0.45 -12.35 -14.81
N ASP A 8 -0.12 -11.80 -15.97
CA ASP A 8 -0.41 -10.41 -16.34
C ASP A 8 -1.92 -10.11 -16.34
N ASN A 9 -2.74 -10.99 -16.89
CA ASN A 9 -4.19 -10.83 -16.90
C ASN A 9 -4.81 -10.82 -15.49
N ASN A 10 -4.29 -11.61 -14.55
CA ASN A 10 -4.72 -11.62 -13.17
C ASN A 10 -4.38 -10.29 -12.45
N LEU A 11 -3.17 -9.76 -12.66
CA LEU A 11 -2.78 -8.47 -12.08
C LEU A 11 -3.61 -7.33 -12.65
N ILE A 12 -3.87 -7.33 -13.96
CA ILE A 12 -4.71 -6.32 -14.64
C ILE A 12 -6.14 -6.34 -14.08
N SER A 13 -6.72 -7.53 -13.92
CA SER A 13 -8.09 -7.65 -13.39
C SER A 13 -8.18 -7.16 -11.93
N LYS A 14 -7.18 -7.48 -11.11
CA LYS A 14 -7.08 -6.98 -9.73
C LYS A 14 -6.91 -5.46 -9.67
N ALA A 15 -6.11 -4.88 -10.55
CA ALA A 15 -5.94 -3.44 -10.63
C ALA A 15 -7.24 -2.73 -11.04
N LYS A 16 -7.96 -3.27 -12.03
CA LYS A 16 -9.28 -2.75 -12.43
C LYS A 16 -10.28 -2.80 -11.27
N LYS A 17 -10.35 -3.93 -10.57
CA LYS A 17 -11.22 -4.08 -9.41
C LYS A 17 -10.86 -3.08 -8.31
N LEU A 18 -9.60 -2.99 -7.92
CA LEU A 18 -9.16 -2.06 -6.89
C LEU A 18 -9.44 -0.60 -7.26
N ARG A 19 -9.32 -0.25 -8.55
CA ARG A 19 -9.68 1.10 -9.05
C ARG A 19 -11.17 1.38 -8.87
N GLN A 20 -12.03 0.43 -9.21
CA GLN A 20 -13.48 0.57 -9.03
C GLN A 20 -13.84 0.67 -7.55
N ASP A 21 -13.29 -0.21 -6.71
CA ASP A 21 -13.54 -0.20 -5.27
C ASP A 21 -13.06 1.13 -4.64
N THR A 22 -11.91 1.66 -5.08
CA THR A 22 -11.39 2.96 -4.64
C THR A 22 -12.31 4.11 -5.04
N PHE A 23 -12.85 4.08 -6.26
CA PHE A 23 -13.80 5.09 -6.73
C PHE A 23 -15.11 5.04 -5.93
N ASN A 24 -15.65 3.85 -5.69
CA ASN A 24 -16.87 3.67 -4.91
C ASN A 24 -16.67 4.18 -3.47
N ALA A 25 -15.56 3.85 -2.85
CA ALA A 25 -15.22 4.34 -1.51
C ALA A 25 -15.07 5.87 -1.48
N PHE A 26 -14.49 6.47 -2.52
CA PHE A 26 -14.43 7.93 -2.64
C PHE A 26 -15.83 8.56 -2.72
N VAL A 27 -16.73 7.99 -3.51
CA VAL A 27 -18.10 8.51 -3.62
C VAL A 27 -18.85 8.40 -2.30
N GLU A 28 -18.64 7.31 -1.56
CA GLU A 28 -19.29 7.03 -0.28
C GLU A 28 -18.77 7.95 0.85
N HIS A 29 -17.46 8.15 0.93
CA HIS A 29 -16.83 8.86 2.05
C HIS A 29 -16.57 10.35 1.79
N GLY A 30 -16.57 10.81 0.53
CA GLY A 30 -16.40 12.22 0.16
C GLY A 30 -15.02 12.83 0.42
N GLU A 31 -14.10 12.10 1.02
CA GLU A 31 -12.79 12.58 1.46
C GLU A 31 -11.66 11.69 0.94
N ALA A 32 -11.23 11.90 -0.30
CA ALA A 32 -10.03 11.26 -0.82
C ALA A 32 -9.44 12.03 -2.00
N HIS A 33 -8.20 11.73 -2.34
CA HIS A 33 -7.50 12.32 -3.47
C HIS A 33 -7.40 11.29 -4.60
N LEU A 34 -8.38 11.27 -5.51
CA LEU A 34 -8.47 10.28 -6.59
C LEU A 34 -7.21 10.20 -7.46
N GLY A 35 -6.65 11.34 -7.85
CA GLY A 35 -5.45 11.37 -8.67
C GLY A 35 -4.27 10.66 -8.00
N GLY A 36 -4.02 11.00 -6.73
CA GLY A 36 -2.98 10.36 -5.91
C GLY A 36 -3.24 8.87 -5.68
N SER A 37 -4.50 8.50 -5.48
CA SER A 37 -4.93 7.11 -5.28
C SER A 37 -4.78 6.28 -6.56
N PHE A 38 -5.29 6.78 -7.69
CA PHE A 38 -5.27 6.05 -8.96
C PHE A 38 -3.86 5.86 -9.52
N SER A 39 -2.95 6.81 -9.27
CA SER A 39 -1.57 6.73 -9.75
C SER A 39 -0.74 5.59 -9.15
N MET A 40 -1.20 4.96 -8.07
CA MET A 40 -0.44 3.93 -7.38
C MET A 40 -1.08 2.53 -7.43
N ILE A 41 -2.23 2.36 -8.04
CA ILE A 41 -2.98 1.10 -8.01
C ILE A 41 -2.18 -0.04 -8.60
N GLU A 42 -1.65 0.11 -9.80
CA GLU A 42 -0.85 -0.92 -10.47
C GLU A 42 0.41 -1.26 -9.68
N MET A 43 1.06 -0.23 -9.11
CA MET A 43 2.24 -0.43 -8.26
C MET A 43 1.91 -1.19 -6.99
N LEU A 44 0.78 -0.88 -6.33
CA LEU A 44 0.31 -1.63 -5.16
C LEU A 44 0.00 -3.09 -5.50
N ILE A 45 -0.70 -3.33 -6.60
CA ILE A 45 -1.03 -4.69 -7.04
C ILE A 45 0.25 -5.49 -7.33
N ALA A 46 1.22 -4.90 -8.04
CA ALA A 46 2.50 -5.53 -8.30
C ALA A 46 3.29 -5.76 -7.00
N LEU A 47 3.37 -4.76 -6.15
CA LEU A 47 4.11 -4.81 -4.88
C LEU A 47 3.56 -5.91 -3.96
N TYR A 48 2.26 -5.89 -3.68
CA TYR A 48 1.61 -6.84 -2.77
C TYR A 48 1.31 -8.20 -3.39
N GLY A 49 1.27 -8.30 -4.72
CA GLY A 49 1.04 -9.54 -5.44
C GLY A 49 2.30 -10.34 -5.74
N VAL A 50 3.43 -9.65 -5.89
CA VAL A 50 4.65 -10.26 -6.48
C VAL A 50 5.92 -9.96 -5.69
N VAL A 51 6.09 -8.72 -5.23
CA VAL A 51 7.39 -8.21 -4.77
C VAL A 51 7.60 -8.41 -3.28
N LEU A 52 6.59 -8.05 -2.47
CA LEU A 52 6.67 -8.10 -1.00
C LEU A 52 6.80 -9.54 -0.49
N LYS A 53 7.77 -9.74 0.36
CA LYS A 53 8.00 -10.97 1.12
C LYS A 53 7.53 -10.80 2.57
N GLN A 54 7.47 -11.88 3.32
CA GLN A 54 6.94 -11.95 4.68
C GLN A 54 7.54 -10.89 5.63
N ASP A 55 8.85 -10.64 5.53
CA ASP A 55 9.55 -9.73 6.43
C ASP A 55 9.60 -8.28 5.91
N ASP A 56 9.14 -8.05 4.69
CA ASP A 56 9.16 -6.73 4.09
C ASP A 56 8.09 -5.83 4.70
N LYS A 57 8.33 -4.52 4.69
CA LYS A 57 7.39 -3.50 5.15
C LYS A 57 7.14 -2.48 4.06
N PHE A 58 5.89 -2.03 3.96
CA PHE A 58 5.49 -0.96 3.07
C PHE A 58 5.05 0.26 3.86
N ILE A 59 5.47 1.45 3.43
CA ILE A 59 5.07 2.73 3.99
C ILE A 59 4.48 3.58 2.86
N LEU A 60 3.25 4.04 3.06
CA LEU A 60 2.63 5.00 2.18
C LEU A 60 2.91 6.42 2.67
N SER A 61 3.85 7.12 2.04
CA SER A 61 4.24 8.49 2.40
C SER A 61 3.17 9.53 2.04
N LYS A 62 2.31 9.23 1.07
CA LYS A 62 1.19 10.06 0.63
C LYS A 62 -0.14 9.57 1.20
N ALA A 63 -0.30 9.62 2.51
CA ALA A 63 -1.47 9.06 3.21
C ALA A 63 -2.83 9.59 2.73
N HIS A 64 -2.89 10.81 2.17
CA HIS A 64 -4.10 11.34 1.52
C HIS A 64 -4.62 10.45 0.37
N ALA A 65 -3.79 9.53 -0.14
CA ALA A 65 -4.13 8.54 -1.17
C ALA A 65 -4.25 7.12 -0.59
N SER A 66 -4.59 6.95 0.68
CA SER A 66 -4.58 5.67 1.41
C SER A 66 -5.66 4.67 1.01
N PHE A 67 -6.76 5.12 0.43
CA PHE A 67 -7.92 4.27 0.14
C PHE A 67 -7.57 2.98 -0.62
N PRO A 68 -6.81 3.00 -1.74
CA PRO A 68 -6.46 1.76 -2.42
C PRO A 68 -5.58 0.84 -1.56
N LEU A 69 -4.71 1.38 -0.69
CA LEU A 69 -3.94 0.56 0.24
C LEU A 69 -4.87 -0.14 1.26
N CYS A 70 -5.75 0.61 1.91
CA CYS A 70 -6.68 0.06 2.90
C CYS A 70 -7.60 -1.00 2.27
N LEU A 71 -8.15 -0.73 1.09
CA LEU A 71 -9.02 -1.67 0.38
C LEU A 71 -8.28 -2.94 -0.08
N LEU A 72 -7.03 -2.79 -0.53
CA LEU A 72 -6.18 -3.93 -0.86
C LEU A 72 -5.88 -4.79 0.37
N LEU A 73 -5.57 -4.17 1.51
CA LEU A 73 -5.33 -4.88 2.77
C LEU A 73 -6.60 -5.57 3.27
N LYS A 74 -7.78 -4.93 3.17
CA LYS A 74 -9.07 -5.57 3.45
C LYS A 74 -9.30 -6.80 2.57
N GLY A 75 -9.00 -6.70 1.29
CA GLY A 75 -9.05 -7.84 0.38
C GLY A 75 -8.11 -9.00 0.72
N LYS A 76 -7.15 -8.77 1.61
CA LYS A 76 -6.24 -9.79 2.18
C LYS A 76 -6.67 -10.29 3.58
N GLY A 77 -7.82 -9.85 4.07
CA GLY A 77 -8.37 -10.26 5.38
C GLY A 77 -7.87 -9.43 6.56
N LEU A 78 -7.28 -8.25 6.30
CA LEU A 78 -6.90 -7.27 7.31
C LEU A 78 -7.99 -6.19 7.43
N GLU A 79 -8.04 -5.46 8.52
CA GLU A 79 -9.10 -4.47 8.79
C GLU A 79 -8.55 -3.06 9.10
N PRO A 80 -7.72 -2.47 8.22
CA PRO A 80 -7.24 -1.11 8.45
C PRO A 80 -8.39 -0.12 8.36
N LYS A 81 -8.33 0.92 9.17
CA LYS A 81 -9.28 2.04 9.13
C LYS A 81 -9.15 2.77 7.80
N LEU A 82 -10.27 2.99 7.11
CA LEU A 82 -10.31 3.79 5.88
C LEU A 82 -10.27 5.28 6.25
N THR A 83 -9.15 5.93 5.97
CA THR A 83 -8.88 7.32 6.37
C THR A 83 -7.81 7.94 5.47
N THR A 84 -7.79 9.27 5.35
CA THR A 84 -6.77 10.02 4.61
C THR A 84 -5.53 10.36 5.45
N HIS A 85 -5.54 10.02 6.73
CA HIS A 85 -4.41 10.12 7.64
C HIS A 85 -4.21 8.75 8.29
N LEU A 86 -3.18 8.04 7.85
CA LEU A 86 -2.89 6.70 8.37
C LEU A 86 -2.27 6.78 9.76
N GLU A 87 -2.85 6.07 10.70
CA GLU A 87 -2.26 5.78 11.99
C GLU A 87 -1.55 4.42 11.94
N ILE A 88 -0.47 4.31 12.71
CA ILE A 88 0.29 3.06 12.81
C ILE A 88 -0.61 1.94 13.35
N ASP A 89 -0.73 0.87 12.58
CA ASP A 89 -1.54 -0.32 12.89
C ASP A 89 -0.87 -1.54 12.24
N PRO A 90 0.22 -2.06 12.85
CA PRO A 90 1.02 -3.13 12.27
C PRO A 90 0.25 -4.43 12.08
N GLU A 91 -0.75 -4.70 12.91
CA GLU A 91 -1.60 -5.89 12.81
C GLU A 91 -2.45 -5.86 11.53
N ASN A 92 -2.82 -4.66 11.09
CA ASN A 92 -3.57 -4.43 9.86
C ASN A 92 -2.69 -3.94 8.68
N GLY A 93 -1.36 -4.09 8.79
CA GLY A 93 -0.43 -3.82 7.71
C GLY A 93 -0.02 -2.35 7.54
N ILE A 94 -0.38 -1.45 8.47
CA ILE A 94 0.03 -0.04 8.47
C ILE A 94 1.24 0.13 9.40
N HIS A 95 2.43 0.25 8.83
CA HIS A 95 3.68 0.21 9.58
C HIS A 95 4.21 1.58 10.03
N CYS A 96 3.51 2.66 9.71
CA CYS A 96 3.91 4.03 10.05
C CYS A 96 2.70 4.95 10.02
N THR A 97 2.58 5.82 11.00
CA THR A 97 1.67 6.98 10.94
C THR A 97 2.16 7.93 9.85
N THR A 98 1.31 8.26 8.88
CA THR A 98 1.60 9.18 7.80
C THR A 98 0.43 10.13 7.53
N GLY A 99 0.73 11.33 7.08
CA GLY A 99 -0.21 12.41 6.80
C GLY A 99 0.53 13.66 6.37
N SER A 100 1.64 13.96 7.05
CA SER A 100 2.57 15.01 6.63
C SER A 100 3.36 14.55 5.40
N LEU A 101 3.15 15.24 4.27
CA LEU A 101 3.78 14.89 2.99
C LEU A 101 5.30 14.93 3.09
N GLY A 102 5.95 13.92 2.50
CA GLY A 102 7.41 13.78 2.51
C GLY A 102 8.01 13.09 3.74
N HIS A 103 7.28 12.92 4.83
CA HIS A 103 7.82 12.32 6.07
C HIS A 103 7.99 10.80 5.99
N GLY A 104 7.25 10.11 5.13
CA GLY A 104 7.37 8.65 5.00
C GLY A 104 8.76 8.19 4.57
N LEU A 105 9.44 8.91 3.69
CA LEU A 105 10.76 8.54 3.20
C LEU A 105 11.86 8.59 4.28
N PRO A 106 12.05 9.67 5.05
CA PRO A 106 13.04 9.68 6.13
C PRO A 106 12.72 8.67 7.23
N ILE A 107 11.44 8.43 7.55
CA ILE A 107 11.05 7.38 8.51
C ILE A 107 11.44 6.01 7.96
N ALA A 108 11.13 5.70 6.70
CA ALA A 108 11.51 4.45 6.05
C ALA A 108 13.03 4.25 6.03
N THR A 109 13.81 5.33 5.82
CA THR A 109 15.27 5.30 5.87
C THR A 109 15.77 4.93 7.27
N GLY A 110 15.21 5.55 8.31
CA GLY A 110 15.52 5.21 9.71
C GLY A 110 15.18 3.76 10.05
N MET A 111 14.01 3.28 9.62
CA MET A 111 13.59 1.89 9.81
C MET A 111 14.53 0.91 9.09
N ALA A 112 14.92 1.19 7.85
CA ALA A 112 15.84 0.35 7.09
C ALA A 112 17.22 0.30 7.74
N LEU A 113 17.75 1.43 8.22
CA LEU A 113 19.01 1.50 8.95
C LEU A 113 18.97 0.70 10.26
N ALA A 114 17.89 0.85 11.03
CA ALA A 114 17.69 0.10 12.27
C ALA A 114 17.65 -1.42 12.00
N ARG A 115 16.90 -1.86 10.97
CA ARG A 115 16.86 -3.29 10.58
C ARG A 115 18.25 -3.80 10.20
N LYS A 116 19.01 -3.03 9.41
CA LYS A 116 20.38 -3.38 9.02
C LYS A 116 21.29 -3.53 10.24
N ARG A 117 21.25 -2.59 11.20
CA ARG A 117 22.05 -2.66 12.44
C ARG A 117 21.66 -3.84 13.32
N LEU A 118 20.38 -4.15 13.42
CA LEU A 118 19.83 -5.26 14.20
C LEU A 118 19.89 -6.62 13.48
N LYS A 119 20.47 -6.67 12.28
CA LYS A 119 20.55 -7.86 11.41
C LYS A 119 19.16 -8.51 11.19
N ARG A 120 18.09 -7.72 11.16
CA ARG A 120 16.74 -8.21 10.88
C ARG A 120 16.51 -8.34 9.38
N PRO A 121 15.88 -9.43 8.90
CA PRO A 121 15.58 -9.62 7.48
C PRO A 121 14.51 -8.65 6.97
N GLY A 122 14.35 -8.62 5.64
CA GLY A 122 13.32 -7.85 4.95
C GLY A 122 13.77 -6.44 4.55
N LYS A 123 13.03 -5.89 3.59
CA LYS A 123 13.22 -4.56 3.00
C LYS A 123 12.13 -3.61 3.47
N ILE A 124 12.39 -2.31 3.37
CA ILE A 124 11.40 -1.26 3.53
C ILE A 124 11.12 -0.66 2.16
N TYR A 125 9.87 -0.72 1.75
CA TYR A 125 9.37 -0.06 0.54
C TYR A 125 8.60 1.19 0.95
N VAL A 126 8.74 2.27 0.18
CA VAL A 126 8.04 3.53 0.43
C VAL A 126 7.52 4.11 -0.88
N MET A 127 6.32 4.68 -0.86
CA MET A 127 5.67 5.29 -2.02
C MET A 127 5.05 6.64 -1.65
#